data_f8356132dc2b4d158ca26a17ab11cd4a
#
_entry.id   f8356132dc2b4d158ca26a17ab11cd4a
#
_cell.length_a   1.000
_cell.length_b   1.000
_cell.length_c   1.000
_cell.angle_alpha   90.00
_cell.angle_beta   90.00
_cell.angle_gamma   90.00
#
_symmetry.space_group_name_H-M   'P 1'
#
loop_
_entity.id
_entity.type
_entity.pdbx_description
1 polymer ?
#
loop_
_entity_poly.entity_id
_entity_poly.type
_entity_poly.pdbx_seq_one_letter_code
_entity_poly.pdbx_strand_id
1 'polypeptide(L)' 'MNILIVDDEKLARDRLKRLIEKSSDHAVVGEAADGRSAITQVEKYLPDVVLLDIR' A
#
# COMPACT_ATOMS: atom_id res chain seq x y z
N MET A 1 4.50 -11.64 -0.23
CA MET A 1 4.46 -10.61 -1.30
C MET A 1 4.62 -9.22 -0.71
N ASN A 2 5.32 -8.37 -1.41
CA ASN A 2 5.46 -6.97 -1.03
C ASN A 2 4.30 -6.16 -1.60
N ILE A 3 3.60 -5.45 -0.74
CA ILE A 3 2.36 -4.76 -1.09
C ILE A 3 2.48 -3.27 -0.84
N LEU A 4 2.06 -2.48 -1.83
CA LEU A 4 1.90 -1.04 -1.69
C LEU A 4 0.41 -0.74 -1.58
N ILE A 5 0.03 0.07 -0.60
CA ILE A 5 -1.35 0.49 -0.40
C ILE A 5 -1.51 1.93 -0.88
N VAL A 6 -2.49 2.17 -1.75
CA VAL A 6 -2.82 3.51 -2.23
C VAL A 6 -4.28 3.79 -1.91
N ASP A 7 -4.52 4.73 -1.00
CA ASP A 7 -5.85 5.13 -0.57
C ASP A 7 -5.77 6.55 -0.06
N ASP A 8 -6.73 7.39 -0.41
CA ASP A 8 -6.76 8.79 0.01
C ASP A 8 -7.16 8.96 1.49
N GLU A 9 -7.66 7.91 2.12
CA GLU A 9 -8.06 7.93 3.53
C GLU A 9 -7.05 7.20 4.41
N LYS A 10 -6.48 7.92 5.36
CA LYS A 10 -5.48 7.35 6.26
C LYS A 10 -6.01 6.17 7.08
N LEU A 11 -7.24 6.29 7.60
CA LEU A 11 -7.83 5.22 8.39
C LEU A 11 -8.04 3.94 7.59
N ALA A 12 -8.40 4.08 6.31
CA ALA A 12 -8.56 2.92 5.43
C ALA A 12 -7.20 2.25 5.18
N ARG A 13 -6.16 3.04 4.95
CA ARG A 13 -4.80 2.50 4.80
C ARG A 13 -4.35 1.75 6.05
N ASP A 14 -4.60 2.32 7.22
CA ASP A 14 -4.22 1.69 8.50
C ASP A 14 -4.92 0.35 8.71
N ARG A 15 -6.20 0.25 8.33
CA ARG A 15 -6.96 -1.00 8.42
C ARG A 15 -6.40 -2.08 7.51
N LEU A 16 -6.15 -1.73 6.25
CA LEU A 16 -5.56 -2.66 5.29
C LEU A 16 -4.19 -3.12 5.74
N LYS A 17 -3.40 -2.19 6.24
CA LYS A 17 -2.07 -2.50 6.74
C LYS A 17 -2.13 -3.54 7.87
N ARG A 18 -3.04 -3.34 8.82
CA ARG A 18 -3.21 -4.30 9.93
C ARG A 18 -3.63 -5.68 9.44
N LEU A 19 -4.55 -5.73 8.48
CA LEU A 19 -5.02 -7.00 7.92
C LEU A 19 -3.90 -7.74 7.22
N ILE A 20 -3.11 -7.03 6.43
CA ILE A 20 -2.00 -7.61 5.69
C ILE A 20 -0.90 -8.08 6.63
N GLU A 21 -0.59 -7.29 7.65
CA GLU A 21 0.47 -7.62 8.62
C GLU A 21 0.16 -8.84 9.49
N LYS A 22 -1.09 -9.27 9.53
CA LYS A 22 -1.46 -10.51 10.21
C LYS A 22 -0.97 -11.75 9.46
N SER A 23 -0.68 -11.61 8.17
CA SER A 23 -0.18 -12.71 7.36
C SER A 23 1.35 -12.67 7.33
N SER A 24 1.98 -13.83 7.55
CA SER A 24 3.43 -13.92 7.46
C SER A 24 3.94 -13.92 6.01
N ASP A 25 3.03 -14.13 5.05
CA ASP A 25 3.38 -14.22 3.62
C ASP A 25 3.39 -12.87 2.92
N HIS A 26 2.89 -11.84 3.57
CA HIS A 26 2.74 -10.51 2.95
C HIS A 26 3.30 -9.42 3.84
N ALA A 27 3.84 -8.39 3.21
CA ALA A 27 4.37 -7.23 3.92
C ALA A 27 3.96 -5.94 3.20
N VAL A 28 3.58 -4.93 3.96
CA VAL A 28 3.32 -3.60 3.41
C VAL A 28 4.64 -2.86 3.35
N VAL A 29 5.11 -2.56 2.15
CA VAL A 29 6.40 -1.89 1.95
C VAL A 29 6.27 -0.38 1.82
N GLY A 30 5.05 0.10 1.60
CA GLY A 30 4.81 1.54 1.51
C GLY A 30 3.33 1.84 1.40
N GLU A 31 2.99 3.10 1.53
CA GLU A 31 1.63 3.58 1.35
C GLU A 31 1.64 4.96 0.74
N ALA A 32 0.61 5.26 -0.03
CA ALA A 32 0.46 6.53 -0.71
C ALA A 32 -0.98 7.02 -0.62
N ALA A 33 -1.15 8.34 -0.63
CA ALA A 33 -2.47 8.96 -0.54
C ALA A 33 -3.02 9.37 -1.91
N ASP A 34 -2.20 9.35 -2.93
CA ASP A 34 -2.60 9.76 -4.29
C ASP A 34 -1.74 9.06 -5.34
N GLY A 35 -2.10 9.26 -6.61
CA GLY A 35 -1.40 8.60 -7.71
C GLY A 35 0.05 9.04 -7.87
N ARG A 36 0.34 10.32 -7.63
CA ARG A 36 1.70 10.85 -7.76
C ARG A 36 2.64 10.21 -6.74
N SER A 37 2.22 10.16 -5.48
CA SER A 37 2.98 9.50 -4.43
C SER A 37 3.11 8.00 -4.72
N ALA A 38 2.06 7.38 -5.27
CA ALA A 38 2.07 5.97 -5.61
C ALA A 38 3.16 5.64 -6.63
N ILE A 39 3.28 6.46 -7.68
CA ILE A 39 4.31 6.25 -8.71
C ILE A 39 5.71 6.30 -8.09
N THR A 40 5.98 7.29 -7.26
CA THR A 40 7.25 7.43 -6.56
C THR A 40 7.54 6.19 -5.70
N GLN A 41 6.55 5.71 -4.97
CA GLN A 41 6.67 4.54 -4.10
C GLN A 41 6.90 3.26 -4.90
N VAL A 42 6.20 3.10 -6.03
CA VAL A 42 6.39 1.94 -6.90
C VAL A 42 7.81 1.87 -7.42
N GLU A 43 8.36 3.00 -7.86
CA GLU A 43 9.72 3.05 -8.37
C GLU A 43 10.75 2.75 -7.28
N LYS A 44 10.48 3.17 -6.05
CA LYS A 44 11.39 2.99 -4.92
C LYS A 44 11.35 1.57 -4.37
N TYR A 45 10.18 1.01 -4.18
CA TYR A 45 10.00 -0.25 -3.47
C TYR A 45 9.74 -1.46 -4.36
N LEU A 46 9.39 -1.26 -5.62
CA LEU A 46 9.11 -2.33 -6.58
C LEU A 46 8.18 -3.41 -6.00
N PRO A 47 6.98 -3.02 -5.57
CA PRO A 47 6.08 -3.98 -4.94
C PRO A 47 5.56 -5.02 -5.91
N ASP A 48 5.16 -6.16 -5.38
CA ASP A 48 4.53 -7.22 -6.17
C ASP A 48 3.08 -6.89 -6.49
N VAL A 49 2.41 -6.19 -5.58
CA VAL A 49 0.99 -5.85 -5.68
C VAL A 49 0.77 -4.41 -5.24
N VAL A 50 -0.10 -3.71 -5.95
CA VAL A 50 -0.56 -2.38 -5.56
C VAL A 50 -2.07 -2.48 -5.31
N LEU A 51 -2.49 -2.22 -4.08
CA LEU A 51 -3.90 -2.13 -3.74
C LEU A 51 -4.32 -0.67 -3.87
N LEU A 52 -5.17 -0.41 -4.86
CA LEU A 52 -5.55 0.95 -5.23
C LEU A 52 -7.02 1.20 -4.91
N ASP A 53 -7.28 2.15 -4.02
CA ASP A 53 -8.63 2.59 -3.69
C ASP A 53 -8.64 4.12 -3.57
N ILE A 54 -8.78 4.78 -4.71
CA ILE A 54 -8.85 6.24 -4.78
C ILE A 54 -10.28 6.63 -5.15
N ARG A 55 -10.85 7.53 -4.36
CA ARG A 55 -12.23 8.01 -4.54
C ARG A 55 -12.29 9.40 -5.11
#